data_0bb0dbb6396b094fe73e8216b83e5be2
#
_entry.id   0bb0dbb6396b094fe73e8216b83e5be2
#
_cell.length_a   1.000
_cell.length_b   1.000
_cell.length_c   1.000
_cell.angle_alpha   90.00
_cell.angle_beta   90.00
_cell.angle_gamma   90.00
#
_symmetry.space_group_name_H-M   'P 1'
#
loop_
_entity.id
_entity.type
_entity.pdbx_description
1 polymer ?
#
loop_
_entity_poly.entity_id
_entity_poly.type
_entity_poly.pdbx_seq_one_letter_code
_entity_poly.pdbx_strand_id
1 'polypeptide(L)'
;MRIGCAWLWVFAVVVSCTPKNEKQIRSAAEIPFSLQRTLPHDPKAFTQGLVIHEGQLYESTGQDSSWIGVVDVATGVARRKVVLDNQYFGEGITVLNRKVYQLTWRSKTGFVYSLPSFERIREFTYRGEGWGLANDGTHLIMSDGTDAIRFLDTTSLQPVRTLKVVHKGVPVTDLNELEYADGYLYANIWRTDLVARIDLQSGEVTGFLDLGELSRQARSVNPGADVLNGIAWHPATRTFLVTGKYWPFLFVLKLK
;
A
#
# COMPACT_ATOMS: atom_id res chain seq x y z
N MET A 1 6.95 -28.07 -61.23
CA MET A 1 7.62 -26.99 -60.48
C MET A 1 6.88 -26.84 -59.16
N ARG A 2 7.42 -27.37 -58.06
CA ARG A 2 6.79 -27.28 -56.70
C ARG A 2 7.52 -26.18 -55.93
N ILE A 3 6.80 -25.14 -55.57
CA ILE A 3 7.32 -24.03 -54.76
C ILE A 3 7.06 -24.39 -53.30
N GLY A 4 8.15 -24.65 -52.55
CA GLY A 4 8.11 -24.91 -51.11
C GLY A 4 8.03 -23.59 -50.36
N CYS A 5 6.98 -23.34 -49.60
CA CYS A 5 6.90 -22.28 -48.62
C CYS A 5 7.68 -22.66 -47.36
N ALA A 6 8.78 -22.00 -47.11
CA ALA A 6 9.50 -22.07 -45.83
C ALA A 6 8.82 -21.15 -44.80
N TRP A 7 8.30 -21.75 -43.74
CA TRP A 7 7.77 -21.01 -42.57
C TRP A 7 8.96 -20.63 -41.68
N LEU A 8 9.28 -19.32 -41.64
CA LEU A 8 10.19 -18.78 -40.64
C LEU A 8 9.41 -18.65 -39.30
N TRP A 9 9.81 -19.45 -38.33
CA TRP A 9 9.39 -19.26 -36.93
C TRP A 9 10.22 -18.11 -36.35
N VAL A 10 9.58 -16.95 -36.14
CA VAL A 10 10.16 -15.85 -35.36
C VAL A 10 9.92 -16.17 -33.88
N PHE A 11 10.95 -16.60 -33.20
CA PHE A 11 10.94 -16.68 -31.73
C PHE A 11 10.98 -15.25 -31.19
N ALA A 12 9.84 -14.74 -30.73
CA ALA A 12 9.78 -13.54 -29.94
C ALA A 12 10.42 -13.82 -28.57
N VAL A 13 11.63 -13.37 -28.35
CA VAL A 13 12.26 -13.36 -27.03
C VAL A 13 11.52 -12.30 -26.21
N VAL A 14 10.60 -12.69 -25.35
CA VAL A 14 10.01 -11.81 -24.36
C VAL A 14 11.08 -11.52 -23.31
N VAL A 15 11.81 -10.43 -23.50
CA VAL A 15 12.69 -9.90 -22.46
C VAL A 15 11.79 -9.33 -21.36
N SER A 16 11.61 -10.08 -20.29
CA SER A 16 10.96 -9.60 -19.07
C SER A 16 11.86 -8.53 -18.45
N CYS A 17 11.54 -7.26 -18.72
CA CYS A 17 12.19 -6.13 -18.04
C CYS A 17 11.67 -6.05 -16.62
N THR A 18 12.29 -6.76 -15.69
CA THR A 18 12.06 -6.56 -14.27
C THR A 18 12.43 -5.11 -13.91
N PRO A 19 11.55 -4.34 -13.24
CA PRO A 19 11.86 -2.98 -12.83
C PRO A 19 13.19 -2.90 -12.06
N LYS A 20 13.97 -1.85 -12.26
CA LYS A 20 15.26 -1.68 -11.56
C LYS A 20 15.13 -1.82 -10.05
N ASN A 21 14.07 -1.25 -9.47
CA ASN A 21 13.77 -1.35 -8.06
C ASN A 21 13.58 -2.79 -7.58
N GLU A 22 12.87 -3.62 -8.31
CA GLU A 22 12.62 -5.01 -7.90
C GLU A 22 13.93 -5.79 -7.79
N LYS A 23 14.85 -5.71 -8.78
CA LYS A 23 16.16 -6.37 -8.71
C LYS A 23 16.96 -5.91 -7.51
N GLN A 24 16.89 -4.62 -7.20
CA GLN A 24 17.63 -4.03 -6.10
C GLN A 24 17.07 -4.50 -4.76
N ILE A 25 15.77 -4.44 -4.56
CA ILE A 25 15.12 -4.87 -3.31
C ILE A 25 15.34 -6.37 -3.10
N ARG A 26 15.28 -7.20 -4.12
CA ARG A 26 15.56 -8.65 -4.03
C ARG A 26 17.00 -8.97 -3.61
N SER A 27 17.90 -7.99 -3.58
CA SER A 27 19.24 -8.16 -2.99
C SER A 27 19.29 -7.94 -1.48
N ALA A 28 18.19 -7.47 -0.86
CA ALA A 28 18.02 -7.45 0.58
C ALA A 28 17.62 -8.84 1.11
N ALA A 29 17.66 -9.02 2.42
CA ALA A 29 17.25 -10.27 3.03
C ALA A 29 15.74 -10.49 2.85
N GLU A 30 15.34 -11.67 2.39
CA GLU A 30 13.93 -12.05 2.38
C GLU A 30 13.44 -12.28 3.81
N ILE A 31 12.30 -11.70 4.13
CA ILE A 31 11.62 -11.86 5.41
C ILE A 31 10.64 -13.01 5.28
N PRO A 32 10.88 -14.14 5.94
CA PRO A 32 9.98 -15.28 5.86
C PRO A 32 8.70 -15.00 6.62
N PHE A 33 7.60 -15.46 6.07
CA PHE A 33 6.27 -15.39 6.69
C PHE A 33 5.52 -16.72 6.56
N SER A 34 4.41 -16.81 7.27
CA SER A 34 3.43 -17.89 7.11
C SER A 34 2.05 -17.29 6.88
N LEU A 35 1.35 -17.79 5.87
CA LEU A 35 -0.07 -17.48 5.64
C LEU A 35 -0.89 -18.16 6.73
N GLN A 36 -1.60 -17.37 7.53
CA GLN A 36 -2.44 -17.85 8.63
C GLN A 36 -3.89 -18.06 8.18
N ARG A 37 -4.42 -17.12 7.41
CA ARG A 37 -5.81 -17.10 6.95
C ARG A 37 -5.91 -16.37 5.61
N THR A 38 -6.91 -16.77 4.81
CA THR A 38 -7.40 -16.04 3.66
C THR A 38 -8.83 -15.62 3.98
N LEU A 39 -9.11 -14.33 3.92
CA LEU A 39 -10.39 -13.73 4.20
C LEU A 39 -10.98 -13.13 2.91
N PRO A 40 -12.29 -12.98 2.78
CA PRO A 40 -12.87 -12.31 1.63
C PRO A 40 -12.53 -10.83 1.61
N HIS A 41 -12.48 -10.25 0.41
CA HIS A 41 -12.35 -8.82 0.18
C HIS A 41 -13.19 -8.42 -1.04
N ASP A 42 -13.65 -7.17 -1.08
CA ASP A 42 -14.46 -6.66 -2.18
C ASP A 42 -13.62 -6.53 -3.47
N PRO A 43 -13.84 -7.35 -4.51
CA PRO A 43 -13.05 -7.30 -5.74
C PRO A 43 -13.32 -6.02 -6.58
N LYS A 44 -14.17 -5.12 -6.12
CA LYS A 44 -14.39 -3.80 -6.69
C LYS A 44 -13.61 -2.70 -5.97
N ALA A 45 -12.98 -3.01 -4.84
CA ALA A 45 -12.18 -2.04 -4.09
C ALA A 45 -10.82 -1.81 -4.78
N PHE A 46 -10.59 -0.57 -5.20
CA PHE A 46 -9.27 -0.13 -5.67
C PHE A 46 -8.47 0.37 -4.46
N THR A 47 -7.97 -0.56 -3.66
CA THR A 47 -7.33 -0.27 -2.38
C THR A 47 -6.12 0.63 -2.52
N GLN A 48 -6.12 1.74 -1.79
CA GLN A 48 -5.04 2.72 -1.75
C GLN A 48 -4.51 2.97 -0.33
N GLY A 49 -5.24 2.53 0.69
CA GLY A 49 -4.78 2.59 2.07
C GLY A 49 -5.55 1.61 2.94
N LEU A 50 -4.86 1.00 3.87
CA LEU A 50 -5.39 -0.01 4.77
C LEU A 50 -4.81 0.20 6.17
N VAL A 51 -5.63 0.18 7.21
CA VAL A 51 -5.14 0.32 8.59
C VAL A 51 -6.05 -0.39 9.58
N ILE A 52 -5.48 -1.03 10.60
CA ILE A 52 -6.23 -1.54 11.75
C ILE A 52 -6.13 -0.58 12.91
N HIS A 53 -7.27 -0.16 13.44
CA HIS A 53 -7.36 0.65 14.65
C HIS A 53 -8.46 0.13 15.56
N GLU A 54 -8.15 -0.08 16.85
CA GLU A 54 -9.07 -0.64 17.85
C GLU A 54 -9.80 -1.92 17.36
N GLY A 55 -9.07 -2.80 16.67
CA GLY A 55 -9.59 -4.07 16.14
C GLY A 55 -10.52 -3.94 14.93
N GLN A 56 -10.70 -2.76 14.38
CA GLN A 56 -11.46 -2.51 13.15
C GLN A 56 -10.51 -2.26 11.98
N LEU A 57 -10.87 -2.79 10.81
CA LEU A 57 -10.18 -2.55 9.57
C LEU A 57 -10.78 -1.34 8.85
N TYR A 58 -9.95 -0.35 8.56
CA TYR A 58 -10.30 0.82 7.77
C TYR A 58 -9.63 0.72 6.41
N GLU A 59 -10.33 1.16 5.38
CA GLU A 59 -9.84 1.15 4.00
C GLU A 59 -10.11 2.48 3.31
N SER A 60 -9.20 2.89 2.46
CA SER A 60 -9.34 3.97 1.47
C SER A 60 -9.17 3.41 0.09
N THR A 61 -10.01 3.86 -0.84
CA THR A 61 -9.94 3.46 -2.24
C THR A 61 -9.70 4.65 -3.15
N GLY A 62 -9.14 4.37 -4.32
CA GLY A 62 -9.02 5.29 -5.44
C GLY A 62 -10.12 5.09 -6.50
N GLN A 63 -9.91 5.66 -7.69
CA GLN A 63 -10.78 5.66 -8.87
C GLN A 63 -12.06 6.51 -8.70
N ASP A 64 -12.94 6.44 -9.68
CA ASP A 64 -14.25 7.06 -9.64
C ASP A 64 -15.03 6.50 -8.44
N SER A 65 -15.57 7.36 -7.61
CA SER A 65 -16.21 6.98 -6.34
C SER A 65 -15.23 6.51 -5.26
N SER A 66 -14.08 7.14 -5.15
CA SER A 66 -13.17 6.98 -4.01
C SER A 66 -13.89 7.12 -2.67
N TRP A 67 -13.57 6.26 -1.71
CA TRP A 67 -14.20 6.28 -0.39
C TRP A 67 -13.20 5.91 0.71
N ILE A 68 -13.54 6.30 1.95
CA ILE A 68 -12.99 5.72 3.17
C ILE A 68 -14.09 4.98 3.91
N GLY A 69 -13.75 3.94 4.65
CA GLY A 69 -14.77 3.20 5.40
C GLY A 69 -14.22 2.16 6.35
N VAL A 70 -15.13 1.52 7.07
CA VAL A 70 -14.86 0.38 7.95
C VAL A 70 -15.24 -0.89 7.20
N VAL A 71 -14.30 -1.81 7.05
CA VAL A 71 -14.49 -3.09 6.37
C VAL A 71 -14.81 -4.19 7.38
N ASP A 72 -15.85 -4.95 7.10
CA ASP A 72 -16.13 -6.18 7.80
C ASP A 72 -15.19 -7.28 7.30
N VAL A 73 -14.23 -7.68 8.11
CA VAL A 73 -13.24 -8.70 7.74
C VAL A 73 -13.83 -10.09 7.50
N ALA A 74 -15.05 -10.37 7.97
CA ALA A 74 -15.71 -11.66 7.73
C ALA A 74 -16.34 -11.72 6.36
N THR A 75 -16.77 -10.61 5.79
CA THR A 75 -17.44 -10.51 4.49
C THR A 75 -16.60 -9.79 3.43
N GLY A 76 -15.58 -9.05 3.83
CA GLY A 76 -14.78 -8.19 2.95
C GLY A 76 -15.50 -6.92 2.48
N VAL A 77 -16.70 -6.65 2.97
CA VAL A 77 -17.53 -5.53 2.51
C VAL A 77 -17.45 -4.37 3.50
N ALA A 78 -17.32 -3.14 2.99
CA ALA A 78 -17.36 -1.96 3.83
C ALA A 78 -18.77 -1.72 4.39
N ARG A 79 -18.90 -1.75 5.73
CA ARG A 79 -20.14 -1.51 6.46
C ARG A 79 -20.54 -0.04 6.49
N ARG A 80 -19.56 0.84 6.45
CA ARG A 80 -19.74 2.29 6.55
C ARG A 80 -18.75 2.95 5.59
N LYS A 81 -19.26 3.79 4.71
CA LYS A 81 -18.46 4.50 3.70
C LYS A 81 -18.74 5.99 3.75
N VAL A 82 -17.70 6.79 3.58
CA VAL A 82 -17.77 8.20 3.21
C VAL A 82 -17.15 8.33 1.84
N VAL A 83 -17.96 8.71 0.86
CA VAL A 83 -17.52 8.89 -0.53
C VAL A 83 -16.90 10.28 -0.67
N LEU A 84 -15.77 10.37 -1.34
CA LEU A 84 -15.13 11.63 -1.70
C LEU A 84 -15.86 12.28 -2.87
N ASP A 85 -15.73 13.61 -2.97
CA ASP A 85 -16.16 14.33 -4.18
C ASP A 85 -15.38 13.80 -5.40
N ASN A 86 -16.05 13.68 -6.53
CA ASN A 86 -15.49 13.06 -7.76
C ASN A 86 -14.23 13.73 -8.31
N GLN A 87 -13.91 14.96 -7.87
CA GLN A 87 -12.66 15.62 -8.22
C GLN A 87 -11.43 15.05 -7.52
N TYR A 88 -11.61 14.21 -6.47
CA TYR A 88 -10.55 13.64 -5.69
C TYR A 88 -10.38 12.15 -5.98
N PHE A 89 -9.14 11.75 -6.17
CA PHE A 89 -8.74 10.36 -6.17
C PHE A 89 -8.16 10.05 -4.77
N GLY A 90 -8.87 9.23 -3.98
CA GLY A 90 -8.45 8.85 -2.63
C GLY A 90 -7.20 8.00 -2.65
N GLU A 91 -6.35 8.20 -1.66
CA GLU A 91 -5.06 7.53 -1.48
C GLU A 91 -4.90 7.00 -0.05
N GLY A 92 -3.68 6.89 0.45
CA GLY A 92 -3.36 6.34 1.74
C GLY A 92 -4.12 6.94 2.91
N ILE A 93 -4.42 6.12 3.91
CA ILE A 93 -5.05 6.52 5.17
C ILE A 93 -4.23 6.06 6.37
N THR A 94 -4.42 6.76 7.48
CA THR A 94 -4.00 6.26 8.79
C THR A 94 -4.93 6.77 9.89
N VAL A 95 -4.92 6.12 11.06
CA VAL A 95 -5.72 6.54 12.21
C VAL A 95 -4.80 6.91 13.36
N LEU A 96 -4.91 8.13 13.84
CA LEU A 96 -4.16 8.63 14.99
C LEU A 96 -5.02 9.57 15.83
N ASN A 97 -4.98 9.42 17.16
CA ASN A 97 -5.72 10.28 18.10
C ASN A 97 -7.20 10.43 17.75
N ARG A 98 -7.89 9.30 17.46
CA ARG A 98 -9.31 9.23 17.07
C ARG A 98 -9.66 10.07 15.83
N LYS A 99 -8.70 10.24 14.93
CA LYS A 99 -8.88 10.91 13.65
C LYS A 99 -8.38 10.01 12.54
N VAL A 100 -9.13 9.95 11.44
CA VAL A 100 -8.67 9.36 10.19
C VAL A 100 -8.05 10.48 9.37
N TYR A 101 -6.84 10.27 8.88
CA TYR A 101 -6.16 11.12 7.92
C TYR A 101 -6.17 10.41 6.58
N GLN A 102 -6.52 11.12 5.52
CA GLN A 102 -6.57 10.59 4.16
C GLN A 102 -5.83 11.53 3.21
N LEU A 103 -5.06 10.96 2.31
CA LEU A 103 -4.44 11.69 1.20
C LEU A 103 -5.29 11.58 -0.06
N THR A 104 -5.00 12.46 -1.03
CA THR A 104 -5.48 12.37 -2.41
C THR A 104 -4.28 12.38 -3.35
N TRP A 105 -4.41 11.80 -4.54
CA TRP A 105 -3.29 11.65 -5.46
C TRP A 105 -2.65 12.99 -5.87
N ARG A 106 -3.22 13.65 -6.86
CA ARG A 106 -2.65 14.87 -7.50
C ARG A 106 -3.27 16.16 -7.03
N SER A 107 -4.38 16.08 -6.31
CA SER A 107 -5.09 17.26 -5.81
C SER A 107 -4.34 17.97 -4.68
N LYS A 108 -3.27 17.34 -4.14
CA LYS A 108 -2.42 17.90 -3.07
C LYS A 108 -3.22 18.28 -1.83
N THR A 109 -4.38 17.67 -1.65
CA THR A 109 -5.33 17.91 -0.56
C THR A 109 -5.42 16.66 0.29
N GLY A 110 -5.30 16.80 1.59
CA GLY A 110 -5.60 15.76 2.55
C GLY A 110 -6.80 16.13 3.40
N PHE A 111 -7.48 15.12 3.90
CA PHE A 111 -8.65 15.26 4.75
C PHE A 111 -8.43 14.66 6.12
N VAL A 112 -9.04 15.28 7.11
CA VAL A 112 -9.08 14.76 8.49
C VAL A 112 -10.53 14.56 8.88
N TYR A 113 -10.84 13.35 9.34
CA TYR A 113 -12.18 12.98 9.80
C TYR A 113 -12.14 12.59 11.27
N SER A 114 -13.20 12.91 12.00
CA SER A 114 -13.37 12.47 13.39
C SER A 114 -13.85 11.01 13.46
N LEU A 115 -13.43 10.26 14.46
CA LEU A 115 -14.00 8.95 14.78
C LEU A 115 -14.88 9.03 16.03
N PRO A 116 -16.01 8.28 16.05
CA PRO A 116 -16.44 7.30 15.04
C PRO A 116 -17.32 7.90 13.94
N SER A 117 -17.59 9.21 13.93
CA SER A 117 -18.60 9.84 13.06
C SER A 117 -18.22 9.86 11.58
N PHE A 118 -16.94 9.87 11.23
CA PHE A 118 -16.40 10.18 9.90
C PHE A 118 -16.81 11.57 9.40
N GLU A 119 -17.11 12.48 10.31
CA GLU A 119 -17.31 13.89 9.98
C GLU A 119 -15.97 14.49 9.53
N ARG A 120 -15.95 15.14 8.37
CA ARG A 120 -14.77 15.86 7.88
C ARG A 120 -14.57 17.13 8.71
N ILE A 121 -13.52 17.18 9.51
CA ILE A 121 -13.24 18.27 10.46
C ILE A 121 -12.13 19.21 9.99
N ARG A 122 -11.31 18.79 9.01
CA ARG A 122 -10.22 19.62 8.49
C ARG A 122 -9.79 19.17 7.09
N GLU A 123 -9.30 20.13 6.32
CA GLU A 123 -8.51 19.92 5.11
C GLU A 123 -7.09 20.45 5.33
N PHE A 124 -6.13 19.86 4.63
CA PHE A 124 -4.74 20.32 4.61
C PHE A 124 -4.12 20.12 3.22
N THR A 125 -3.02 20.81 2.98
CA THR A 125 -2.32 20.71 1.71
C THR A 125 -0.89 20.23 1.90
N TYR A 126 -0.34 19.57 0.89
CA TYR A 126 1.03 19.12 0.84
C TYR A 126 1.64 19.33 -0.54
N ARG A 127 2.96 19.20 -0.66
CA ARG A 127 3.68 19.33 -1.92
C ARG A 127 3.86 17.95 -2.58
N GLY A 128 3.78 17.91 -3.89
CA GLY A 128 3.92 16.67 -4.67
C GLY A 128 2.63 15.87 -4.75
N GLU A 129 2.75 14.58 -4.95
CA GLU A 129 1.65 13.63 -4.91
C GLU A 129 1.49 13.06 -3.50
N GLY A 130 0.31 12.54 -3.15
CA GLY A 130 0.08 11.77 -1.95
C GLY A 130 -0.17 10.33 -2.35
N TRP A 131 0.57 9.37 -1.76
CA TRP A 131 0.41 7.94 -2.03
C TRP A 131 0.06 7.19 -0.74
N GLY A 132 1.02 6.65 -0.02
CA GLY A 132 0.79 5.95 1.24
C GLY A 132 0.82 6.87 2.46
N LEU A 133 0.14 6.46 3.52
CA LEU A 133 0.11 7.19 4.79
C LEU A 133 0.08 6.22 5.97
N ALA A 134 1.06 6.30 6.85
CA ALA A 134 1.13 5.61 8.13
C ALA A 134 1.30 6.61 9.28
N ASN A 135 1.49 6.13 10.51
CA ASN A 135 1.91 6.94 11.64
C ASN A 135 2.79 6.14 12.62
N ASP A 136 3.66 6.85 13.35
CA ASP A 136 4.52 6.27 14.41
C ASP A 136 3.98 6.56 15.83
N GLY A 137 2.73 7.00 15.95
CA GLY A 137 2.10 7.45 17.19
C GLY A 137 2.34 8.93 17.50
N THR A 138 3.28 9.59 16.81
CA THR A 138 3.66 11.00 17.01
C THR A 138 3.50 11.81 15.73
N HIS A 139 3.96 11.25 14.61
CA HIS A 139 3.93 11.88 13.29
C HIS A 139 3.08 11.08 12.31
N LEU A 140 2.55 11.76 11.31
CA LEU A 140 2.10 11.09 10.10
C LEU A 140 3.32 10.81 9.22
N ILE A 141 3.34 9.65 8.56
CA ILE A 141 4.43 9.20 7.69
C ILE A 141 3.87 9.03 6.28
N MET A 142 4.37 9.79 5.33
CA MET A 142 3.80 9.93 3.99
C MET A 142 4.81 9.53 2.91
N SER A 143 4.37 8.76 1.92
CA SER A 143 5.06 8.50 0.66
C SER A 143 4.47 9.31 -0.50
N ASP A 144 5.22 9.42 -1.60
CA ASP A 144 4.81 10.12 -2.83
C ASP A 144 5.34 9.45 -4.11
N GLY A 145 5.68 8.16 -4.03
CA GLY A 145 6.26 7.39 -5.13
C GLY A 145 7.75 7.63 -5.37
N THR A 146 8.37 8.59 -4.69
CA THR A 146 9.83 8.78 -4.73
C THR A 146 10.52 7.93 -3.66
N ASP A 147 11.83 8.11 -3.50
CA ASP A 147 12.64 7.55 -2.41
C ASP A 147 12.48 8.32 -1.07
N ALA A 148 11.62 9.33 -1.03
CA ALA A 148 11.46 10.21 0.12
C ALA A 148 10.24 9.82 0.96
N ILE A 149 10.46 9.57 2.24
CA ILE A 149 9.41 9.44 3.25
C ILE A 149 9.37 10.72 4.07
N ARG A 150 8.21 11.37 4.15
CA ARG A 150 8.02 12.62 4.91
C ARG A 150 7.30 12.35 6.21
N PHE A 151 7.82 12.92 7.29
CA PHE A 151 7.16 12.95 8.59
C PHE A 151 6.46 14.28 8.76
N LEU A 152 5.14 14.24 8.99
CA LEU A 152 4.34 15.44 9.17
C LEU A 152 3.97 15.57 10.65
N ASP A 153 4.10 16.80 11.18
CA ASP A 153 3.57 17.12 12.50
C ASP A 153 2.04 17.05 12.51
N THR A 154 1.44 16.42 13.49
CA THR A 154 -0.02 16.15 13.53
C THR A 154 -0.88 17.37 13.82
N THR A 155 -0.28 18.48 14.28
CA THR A 155 -0.97 19.75 14.55
C THR A 155 -0.94 20.66 13.33
N SER A 156 0.27 20.93 12.82
CA SER A 156 0.46 21.81 11.65
C SER A 156 0.18 21.10 10.33
N LEU A 157 0.34 19.75 10.28
CA LEU A 157 0.30 18.92 9.09
C LEU A 157 1.36 19.31 8.05
N GLN A 158 2.46 19.91 8.53
CA GLN A 158 3.60 20.28 7.72
C GLN A 158 4.76 19.30 7.91
N PRO A 159 5.59 19.09 6.90
CA PRO A 159 6.78 18.26 7.02
C PRO A 159 7.77 18.79 8.05
N VAL A 160 8.17 17.96 9.00
CA VAL A 160 9.20 18.26 10.00
C VAL A 160 10.49 17.47 9.77
N ARG A 161 10.40 16.37 9.02
CA ARG A 161 11.53 15.51 8.66
C ARG A 161 11.29 14.86 7.30
N THR A 162 12.36 14.64 6.56
CA THR A 162 12.37 13.79 5.36
C THR A 162 13.45 12.73 5.51
N LEU A 163 13.10 11.48 5.25
CA LEU A 163 14.00 10.34 5.25
C LEU A 163 14.17 9.85 3.82
N LYS A 164 15.41 9.62 3.38
CA LYS A 164 15.69 9.00 2.09
C LYS A 164 15.79 7.49 2.27
N VAL A 165 15.03 6.75 1.49
CA VAL A 165 15.04 5.29 1.52
C VAL A 165 16.05 4.77 0.51
N VAL A 166 16.97 3.95 1.02
CA VAL A 166 18.06 3.36 0.23
C VAL A 166 18.19 1.86 0.54
N HIS A 167 18.79 1.16 -0.41
CA HIS A 167 19.32 -0.18 -0.16
C HIS A 167 20.76 -0.24 -0.68
N LYS A 168 21.72 -0.49 0.22
CA LYS A 168 23.17 -0.49 -0.09
C LYS A 168 23.60 0.80 -0.81
N GLY A 169 23.08 1.95 -0.35
CA GLY A 169 23.39 3.28 -0.87
C GLY A 169 22.68 3.65 -2.18
N VAL A 170 21.82 2.79 -2.73
CA VAL A 170 21.03 3.09 -3.93
C VAL A 170 19.61 3.47 -3.56
N PRO A 171 19.06 4.58 -4.08
CA PRO A 171 17.70 5.00 -3.79
C PRO A 171 16.64 3.94 -4.15
N VAL A 172 15.65 3.73 -3.27
CA VAL A 172 14.48 2.88 -3.50
C VAL A 172 13.28 3.76 -3.74
N THR A 173 12.76 3.76 -4.97
CA THR A 173 11.59 4.54 -5.41
C THR A 173 10.33 3.69 -5.48
N ASP A 174 9.24 4.29 -5.95
CA ASP A 174 7.92 3.66 -6.08
C ASP A 174 7.34 3.20 -4.73
N LEU A 175 7.77 3.87 -3.64
CA LEU A 175 7.21 3.66 -2.31
C LEU A 175 5.75 4.08 -2.31
N ASN A 176 4.85 3.14 -2.02
CA ASN A 176 3.42 3.36 -2.10
C ASN A 176 2.78 3.22 -0.72
N GLU A 177 1.83 2.34 -0.56
CA GLU A 177 1.10 2.16 0.68
C GLU A 177 2.03 1.76 1.81
N LEU A 178 1.76 2.29 3.02
CA LEU A 178 2.67 2.28 4.16
C LEU A 178 2.00 1.74 5.42
N GLU A 179 2.76 0.97 6.20
CA GLU A 179 2.37 0.58 7.56
C GLU A 179 3.56 0.62 8.52
N TYR A 180 3.36 1.18 9.72
CA TYR A 180 4.35 1.19 10.77
C TYR A 180 4.08 0.07 11.78
N ALA A 181 5.02 -0.85 11.93
CA ALA A 181 4.90 -1.99 12.82
C ALA A 181 6.23 -2.36 13.47
N ASP A 182 6.22 -2.60 14.76
CA ASP A 182 7.37 -3.11 15.52
C ASP A 182 8.69 -2.33 15.30
N GLY A 183 8.60 -1.01 15.15
CA GLY A 183 9.77 -0.14 14.98
C GLY A 183 10.26 0.03 13.53
N TYR A 184 9.60 -0.63 12.57
CA TYR A 184 9.92 -0.55 11.14
C TYR A 184 8.76 0.03 10.33
N LEU A 185 9.09 0.68 9.21
CA LEU A 185 8.12 1.04 8.19
C LEU A 185 8.09 -0.05 7.12
N TYR A 186 6.91 -0.52 6.79
CA TYR A 186 6.67 -1.43 5.67
C TYR A 186 6.07 -0.62 4.53
N ALA A 187 6.57 -0.82 3.31
CA ALA A 187 6.13 -0.07 2.14
C ALA A 187 5.90 -1.02 0.96
N ASN A 188 4.72 -0.97 0.36
CA ASN A 188 4.51 -1.56 -0.94
C ASN A 188 5.42 -0.89 -1.98
N ILE A 189 6.09 -1.66 -2.82
CA ILE A 189 6.82 -1.14 -3.98
C ILE A 189 5.90 -1.26 -5.20
N TRP A 190 5.42 -0.14 -5.70
CA TRP A 190 4.44 -0.11 -6.79
C TRP A 190 4.90 -0.86 -8.03
N ARG A 191 4.00 -1.61 -8.65
CA ARG A 191 4.23 -2.51 -9.78
C ARG A 191 5.14 -3.71 -9.50
N THR A 192 5.32 -4.03 -8.22
CA THR A 192 5.98 -5.26 -7.81
C THR A 192 5.09 -6.03 -6.85
N ASP A 193 5.44 -7.27 -6.54
CA ASP A 193 4.82 -8.07 -5.49
C ASP A 193 5.63 -8.01 -4.18
N LEU A 194 6.41 -6.94 -3.98
CA LEU A 194 7.32 -6.78 -2.86
C LEU A 194 6.82 -5.73 -1.86
N VAL A 195 7.06 -6.03 -0.58
CA VAL A 195 6.94 -5.08 0.53
C VAL A 195 8.31 -4.91 1.16
N ALA A 196 8.86 -3.69 1.12
CA ALA A 196 10.12 -3.37 1.77
C ALA A 196 9.93 -3.10 3.25
N ARG A 197 10.81 -3.63 4.11
CA ARG A 197 10.94 -3.25 5.51
C ARG A 197 12.08 -2.25 5.65
N ILE A 198 11.76 -1.06 6.17
CA ILE A 198 12.64 0.12 6.22
C ILE A 198 12.92 0.48 7.67
N ASP A 199 14.18 0.66 8.00
CA ASP A 199 14.61 1.23 9.28
C ASP A 199 14.40 2.75 9.26
N LEU A 200 13.62 3.28 10.20
CA LEU A 200 13.25 4.70 10.22
C LEU A 200 14.37 5.64 10.73
N GLN A 201 15.45 5.11 11.28
CA GLN A 201 16.58 5.93 11.69
C GLN A 201 17.52 6.19 10.52
N SER A 202 17.86 5.12 9.78
CA SER A 202 18.82 5.16 8.69
C SER A 202 18.21 5.35 7.30
N GLY A 203 16.94 4.94 7.10
CA GLY A 203 16.33 4.85 5.77
C GLY A 203 16.73 3.59 4.98
N GLU A 204 17.53 2.70 5.59
CA GLU A 204 17.97 1.49 4.91
C GLU A 204 16.86 0.44 4.84
N VAL A 205 16.71 -0.18 3.67
CA VAL A 205 15.84 -1.37 3.50
C VAL A 205 16.54 -2.56 4.12
N THR A 206 16.02 -3.06 5.23
CA THR A 206 16.58 -4.17 6.02
C THR A 206 16.14 -5.55 5.54
N GLY A 207 15.09 -5.61 4.71
CA GLY A 207 14.56 -6.84 4.15
C GLY A 207 13.31 -6.59 3.33
N PHE A 208 12.78 -7.63 2.72
CA PHE A 208 11.53 -7.57 1.95
C PHE A 208 10.66 -8.81 2.16
N LEU A 209 9.34 -8.65 1.97
CA LEU A 209 8.41 -9.77 1.81
C LEU A 209 8.15 -9.93 0.31
N ASP A 210 8.26 -11.15 -0.20
CA ASP A 210 7.82 -11.51 -1.55
C ASP A 210 6.42 -12.12 -1.48
N LEU A 211 5.42 -11.38 -1.95
CA LEU A 211 4.02 -11.77 -1.93
C LEU A 211 3.51 -12.25 -3.31
N GLY A 212 4.41 -12.60 -4.21
CA GLY A 212 4.10 -13.00 -5.58
C GLY A 212 3.16 -14.21 -5.68
N GLU A 213 3.25 -15.16 -4.74
CA GLU A 213 2.30 -16.28 -4.68
C GLU A 213 0.89 -15.81 -4.37
N LEU A 214 0.74 -14.88 -3.42
CA LEU A 214 -0.58 -14.32 -3.05
C LEU A 214 -1.19 -13.51 -4.19
N SER A 215 -0.35 -12.75 -4.92
CA SER A 215 -0.77 -12.04 -6.14
C SER A 215 -1.28 -13.00 -7.21
N ARG A 216 -0.59 -14.10 -7.44
CA ARG A 216 -1.04 -15.14 -8.39
C ARG A 216 -2.35 -15.77 -7.94
N GLN A 217 -2.50 -16.06 -6.66
CA GLN A 217 -3.74 -16.58 -6.10
C GLN A 217 -4.91 -15.61 -6.30
N ALA A 218 -4.71 -14.31 -6.05
CA ALA A 218 -5.74 -13.30 -6.26
C ALA A 218 -6.16 -13.21 -7.74
N ARG A 219 -5.19 -13.18 -8.66
CA ARG A 219 -5.45 -13.16 -10.12
C ARG A 219 -6.09 -14.42 -10.65
N SER A 220 -5.85 -15.58 -10.02
CA SER A 220 -6.50 -16.83 -10.44
C SER A 220 -8.00 -16.84 -10.18
N VAL A 221 -8.49 -16.07 -9.21
CA VAL A 221 -9.91 -15.93 -8.86
C VAL A 221 -10.53 -14.70 -9.53
N ASN A 222 -9.82 -13.57 -9.52
CA ASN A 222 -10.23 -12.37 -10.24
C ASN A 222 -9.16 -11.99 -11.27
N PRO A 223 -9.35 -12.29 -12.57
CA PRO A 223 -8.40 -11.88 -13.62
C PRO A 223 -8.21 -10.36 -13.73
N GLY A 224 -9.15 -9.55 -13.21
CA GLY A 224 -9.04 -8.09 -13.10
C GLY A 224 -8.25 -7.60 -11.88
N ALA A 225 -7.77 -8.50 -11.02
CA ALA A 225 -6.92 -8.12 -9.89
C ALA A 225 -5.64 -7.44 -10.37
N ASP A 226 -5.41 -6.23 -9.87
CA ASP A 226 -4.28 -5.37 -10.24
C ASP A 226 -3.14 -5.52 -9.22
N VAL A 227 -2.31 -4.54 -9.02
CA VAL A 227 -1.10 -4.61 -8.19
C VAL A 227 -1.41 -4.83 -6.70
N LEU A 228 -0.47 -5.49 -6.03
CA LEU A 228 -0.39 -5.53 -4.58
C LEU A 228 -0.38 -4.10 -4.01
N ASN A 229 -1.31 -3.79 -3.12
CA ASN A 229 -1.37 -2.51 -2.39
C ASN A 229 -2.31 -2.63 -1.19
N GLY A 230 -1.81 -2.28 -0.02
CA GLY A 230 -2.55 -2.34 1.24
C GLY A 230 -1.91 -3.30 2.25
N ILE A 231 -1.41 -2.72 3.35
CA ILE A 231 -0.80 -3.44 4.48
C ILE A 231 -1.40 -2.86 5.76
N ALA A 232 -1.87 -3.72 6.66
CA ALA A 232 -2.34 -3.29 7.97
C ALA A 232 -1.78 -4.20 9.06
N TRP A 233 -1.22 -3.62 10.12
CA TRP A 233 -0.71 -4.32 11.28
C TRP A 233 -1.78 -4.55 12.33
N HIS A 234 -1.90 -5.79 12.81
CA HIS A 234 -2.76 -6.15 13.94
C HIS A 234 -1.92 -6.40 15.18
N PRO A 235 -1.78 -5.41 16.08
CA PRO A 235 -0.83 -5.49 17.20
C PRO A 235 -1.15 -6.61 18.19
N ALA A 236 -2.42 -6.89 18.45
CA ALA A 236 -2.81 -7.93 19.42
C ALA A 236 -2.47 -9.35 18.95
N THR A 237 -2.54 -9.65 17.65
CA THR A 237 -2.21 -10.96 17.08
C THR A 237 -0.80 -11.02 16.50
N ARG A 238 -0.13 -9.86 16.37
CA ARG A 238 1.16 -9.70 15.70
C ARG A 238 1.15 -10.29 14.29
N THR A 239 0.13 -9.90 13.51
CA THR A 239 -0.07 -10.32 12.12
C THR A 239 -0.28 -9.12 11.21
N PHE A 240 0.08 -9.28 9.95
CA PHE A 240 -0.25 -8.33 8.90
C PHE A 240 -1.48 -8.81 8.13
N LEU A 241 -2.36 -7.89 7.77
CA LEU A 241 -3.35 -8.08 6.72
C LEU A 241 -2.80 -7.42 5.46
N VAL A 242 -2.80 -8.14 4.34
CA VAL A 242 -2.36 -7.61 3.05
C VAL A 242 -3.41 -7.88 1.98
N THR A 243 -3.52 -6.96 1.03
CA THR A 243 -4.41 -7.07 -0.13
C THR A 243 -3.80 -6.36 -1.35
N GLY A 244 -4.59 -6.20 -2.39
CA GLY A 244 -4.24 -5.44 -3.60
C GLY A 244 -5.47 -4.83 -4.24
N LYS A 245 -5.23 -4.02 -5.26
CA LYS A 245 -6.27 -3.36 -6.04
C LYS A 245 -7.13 -4.41 -6.75
N TYR A 246 -8.44 -4.40 -6.48
CA TYR A 246 -9.40 -5.38 -6.99
C TYR A 246 -9.12 -6.84 -6.57
N TRP A 247 -8.33 -7.04 -5.50
CA TRP A 247 -8.12 -8.39 -5.00
C TRP A 247 -9.37 -8.92 -4.30
N PRO A 248 -9.74 -10.21 -4.52
CA PRO A 248 -10.89 -10.82 -3.85
C PRO A 248 -10.56 -11.31 -2.43
N PHE A 249 -9.33 -11.09 -1.97
CA PHE A 249 -8.82 -11.60 -0.71
C PHE A 249 -8.07 -10.56 0.13
N LEU A 250 -8.23 -10.69 1.46
CA LEU A 250 -7.32 -10.22 2.48
C LEU A 250 -6.52 -11.42 3.00
N PHE A 251 -5.22 -11.36 2.96
CA PHE A 251 -4.35 -12.42 3.47
C PHE A 251 -3.80 -12.03 4.84
N VAL A 252 -3.93 -12.91 5.83
CA VAL A 252 -3.39 -12.72 7.17
C VAL A 252 -2.04 -13.42 7.27
N LEU A 253 -0.98 -12.64 7.47
CA LEU A 253 0.40 -13.11 7.48
C LEU A 253 1.02 -12.97 8.88
N LYS A 254 1.82 -13.96 9.27
CA LYS A 254 2.68 -13.88 10.45
C LYS A 254 4.14 -13.98 10.01
N LEU A 255 4.93 -12.96 10.37
CA LEU A 255 6.38 -12.99 10.12
C LEU A 255 7.05 -14.03 11.05
N LYS A 256 8.14 -14.63 10.56
CA LYS A 256 8.93 -15.64 11.29
C LYS A 256 10.18 -15.02 11.87
#